data_826de128950c0cf624ea8f7747f64e7f
#
_entry.id   826de128950c0cf624ea8f7747f64e7f
#
_cell.length_a   1.000
_cell.length_b   1.000
_cell.length_c   1.000
_cell.angle_alpha   90.00
_cell.angle_beta   90.00
_cell.angle_gamma   90.00
#
_symmetry.space_group_name_H-M   'P 1'
#
loop_
_entity.id
_entity.type
_entity.pdbx_description
1 polymer ?
#
loop_
_entity_poly.entity_id
_entity_poly.type
_entity_poly.pdbx_seq_one_letter_code
_entity_poly.pdbx_strand_id
1 'polypeptide(L)' 'MKIEKNVPIPTKRAKYDHLIEEMKVGDSFEVDTYSERSNAYIALVRAGFQITTRAQDNGKYRLWRVA' A
#
# COMPACT_ATOMS: atom_id res chain seq x y z
N MET A 1 -17.40 -24.88 18.80
CA MET A 1 -16.54 -24.05 17.91
C MET A 1 -16.00 -24.95 16.79
N LYS A 2 -16.17 -24.52 15.57
CA LYS A 2 -15.75 -25.30 14.42
C LYS A 2 -14.42 -24.79 13.92
N ILE A 3 -13.45 -25.67 13.78
CA ILE A 3 -12.13 -25.32 13.22
C ILE A 3 -12.17 -25.60 11.73
N GLU A 4 -11.94 -24.58 10.94
CA GLU A 4 -11.86 -24.71 9.49
C GLU A 4 -10.39 -24.76 9.07
N LYS A 5 -10.09 -25.71 8.19
CA LYS A 5 -8.73 -25.89 7.66
C LYS A 5 -8.66 -25.46 6.21
N ASN A 6 -7.49 -25.02 5.80
CA ASN A 6 -7.23 -24.63 4.41
C ASN A 6 -8.05 -23.42 3.93
N VAL A 7 -8.55 -22.61 4.87
CA VAL A 7 -9.20 -21.35 4.51
C VAL A 7 -8.12 -20.28 4.36
N PRO A 8 -8.01 -19.64 3.19
CA PRO A 8 -7.05 -18.56 3.02
C PRO A 8 -7.34 -17.43 4.00
N ILE A 9 -6.31 -16.94 4.64
CA ILE A 9 -6.46 -15.78 5.51
C ILE A 9 -6.63 -14.55 4.63
N PRO A 10 -7.80 -13.88 4.66
CA PRO A 10 -7.97 -12.66 3.89
C PRO A 10 -7.09 -11.59 4.53
N THR A 11 -6.05 -11.21 3.83
CA THR A 11 -5.14 -10.20 4.33
C THR A 11 -5.26 -8.95 3.48
N LYS A 12 -5.35 -7.81 4.14
CA LYS A 12 -5.25 -6.52 3.46
C LYS A 12 -3.89 -6.35 2.78
N ARG A 13 -2.92 -7.16 3.17
CA ARG A 13 -1.57 -7.14 2.60
C ARG A 13 -1.55 -7.54 1.13
N ALA A 14 -2.47 -8.38 0.69
CA ALA A 14 -2.51 -8.80 -0.72
C ALA A 14 -2.57 -7.59 -1.66
N LYS A 15 -3.26 -6.53 -1.26
CA LYS A 15 -3.36 -5.30 -2.03
C LYS A 15 -2.01 -4.59 -2.15
N TYR A 16 -1.22 -4.57 -1.08
CA TYR A 16 0.07 -3.90 -1.06
C TYR A 16 1.19 -4.77 -1.59
N ASP A 17 1.09 -6.09 -1.42
CA ASP A 17 2.06 -7.03 -1.96
C ASP A 17 2.16 -6.90 -3.49
N HIS A 18 1.02 -6.71 -4.14
CA HIS A 18 0.98 -6.47 -5.57
C HIS A 18 1.75 -5.21 -5.96
N LEU A 19 1.57 -4.13 -5.21
CA LEU A 19 2.30 -2.89 -5.41
C LEU A 19 3.80 -3.06 -5.18
N ILE A 20 4.17 -3.81 -4.14
CA ILE A 20 5.56 -4.08 -3.80
C ILE A 20 6.27 -4.81 -4.95
N GLU A 21 5.60 -5.77 -5.57
CA GLU A 21 6.17 -6.55 -6.66
C GLU A 21 6.30 -5.77 -7.96
N GLU A 22 5.33 -4.90 -8.26
CA GLU A 22 5.25 -4.22 -9.55
C GLU A 22 5.74 -2.79 -9.55
N MET A 23 5.76 -2.14 -8.40
CA MET A 23 6.09 -0.72 -8.31
C MET A 23 7.59 -0.50 -8.49
N LYS A 24 7.94 0.31 -9.49
CA LYS A 24 9.32 0.67 -9.80
C LYS A 24 9.60 2.09 -9.33
N VAL A 25 10.88 2.43 -9.25
CA VAL A 25 11.30 3.80 -8.92
C VAL A 25 10.69 4.77 -9.94
N GLY A 26 10.03 5.79 -9.42
CA GLY A 26 9.33 6.78 -10.24
C GLY A 26 7.83 6.49 -10.40
N ASP A 27 7.38 5.30 -10.06
CA ASP A 27 5.96 4.98 -10.11
C ASP A 27 5.20 5.59 -8.94
N SER A 28 3.90 5.78 -9.13
CA SER A 28 3.04 6.36 -8.10
C SER A 28 1.66 5.73 -8.16
N PHE A 29 0.91 5.89 -7.07
CA PHE A 29 -0.49 5.49 -7.03
C PHE A 29 -1.26 6.42 -6.11
N GLU A 30 -2.58 6.43 -6.28
CA GLU A 30 -3.48 7.30 -5.54
C GLU A 30 -4.32 6.49 -4.56
N VAL A 31 -4.57 7.04 -3.38
CA VAL A 31 -5.47 6.47 -2.39
C VAL A 31 -6.50 7.50 -1.97
N ASP A 32 -7.67 7.02 -1.54
CA ASP A 32 -8.82 7.89 -1.28
C ASP A 32 -8.84 8.47 0.12
N THR A 33 -8.23 7.80 1.11
CA THR A 33 -8.31 8.21 2.50
C THR A 33 -6.94 8.32 3.13
N TYR A 34 -6.88 9.09 4.23
CA TYR A 34 -5.67 9.22 5.02
C TYR A 34 -5.23 7.87 5.61
N SER A 35 -6.19 7.07 6.06
CA SER A 35 -5.88 5.74 6.60
C SER A 35 -5.21 4.85 5.56
N GLU A 36 -5.71 4.84 4.34
CA GLU A 36 -5.10 4.09 3.25
C GLU A 36 -3.70 4.60 2.94
N ARG A 37 -3.51 5.91 2.93
CA ARG A 37 -2.20 6.51 2.74
C ARG A 37 -1.20 6.00 3.78
N SER A 38 -1.58 6.06 5.05
CA SER A 38 -0.70 5.63 6.14
C SER A 38 -0.38 4.14 6.06
N ASN A 39 -1.39 3.32 5.80
CA ASN A 39 -1.22 1.87 5.71
C ASN A 39 -0.31 1.49 4.53
N ALA A 40 -0.53 2.09 3.38
CA ALA A 40 0.29 1.86 2.20
C ALA A 40 1.73 2.34 2.42
N TYR A 41 1.90 3.51 3.01
CA TYR A 41 3.21 4.06 3.32
C TYR A 41 4.02 3.11 4.19
N ILE A 42 3.43 2.65 5.30
CA ILE A 42 4.09 1.74 6.23
C ILE A 42 4.47 0.43 5.52
N ALA A 43 3.56 -0.14 4.73
CA ALA A 43 3.82 -1.39 4.03
C ALA A 43 4.98 -1.27 3.04
N LEU A 44 5.03 -0.18 2.28
CA LEU A 44 6.08 0.04 1.27
C LEU A 44 7.42 0.35 1.91
N VAL A 45 7.43 1.14 2.98
CA VAL A 45 8.67 1.45 3.70
C VAL A 45 9.25 0.18 4.34
N ARG A 46 8.41 -0.69 4.87
CA ARG A 46 8.85 -1.98 5.42
C ARG A 46 9.43 -2.89 4.35
N ALA A 47 9.00 -2.74 3.11
CA ALA A 47 9.55 -3.48 1.98
C ALA A 47 10.89 -2.94 1.50
N GLY A 48 11.37 -1.84 2.08
CA GLY A 48 12.64 -1.24 1.74
C GLY A 48 12.57 -0.09 0.74
N PHE A 49 11.36 0.38 0.43
CA PHE A 49 11.16 1.48 -0.51
C PHE A 49 11.27 2.83 0.20
N GLN A 50 11.76 3.82 -0.52
CA GLN A 50 11.65 5.20 -0.08
C GLN A 50 10.44 5.82 -0.74
N ILE A 51 9.51 6.32 0.06
CA ILE A 51 8.22 6.78 -0.40
C ILE A 51 8.02 8.24 -0.01
N THR A 52 7.53 9.02 -0.97
CA THR A 52 7.09 10.39 -0.76
C THR A 52 5.58 10.45 -0.93
N THR A 53 4.89 11.15 -0.03
CA THR A 53 3.44 11.29 -0.09
C THR A 53 3.05 12.76 -0.19
N ARG A 54 1.94 13.02 -0.90
CA ARG A 54 1.37 14.37 -1.02
C ARG A 54 -0.15 14.30 -1.03
N ALA A 55 -0.76 15.28 -0.35
CA ALA A 55 -2.20 15.50 -0.49
C ALA A 55 -2.48 16.17 -1.83
N GLN A 56 -3.53 15.74 -2.51
CA GLN A 56 -3.95 16.32 -3.77
C GLN A 56 -5.13 17.28 -3.58
N ASP A 57 -5.38 18.13 -4.55
CA ASP A 57 -6.46 19.12 -4.50
C ASP A 57 -7.85 18.48 -4.44
N ASN A 58 -7.99 17.25 -4.93
CA ASN A 58 -9.24 16.52 -4.91
C ASN A 58 -9.53 15.80 -3.58
N GLY A 59 -8.74 16.06 -2.55
CA GLY A 59 -8.91 15.41 -1.24
C GLY A 59 -8.32 14.03 -1.13
N LYS A 60 -7.67 13.55 -2.17
CA LYS A 60 -7.01 12.25 -2.18
C LYS A 60 -5.52 12.41 -1.90
N TYR A 61 -4.83 11.29 -1.75
CA TYR A 61 -3.39 11.27 -1.48
C TYR A 61 -2.68 10.44 -2.53
N ARG A 62 -1.48 10.85 -2.89
CA ARG A 62 -0.66 10.12 -3.85
C ARG A 62 0.69 9.78 -3.21
N LEU A 63 1.16 8.58 -3.49
CA LEU A 63 2.43 8.07 -2.98
C LEU A 63 3.34 7.76 -4.16
N TRP A 64 4.60 8.21 -4.08
CA TRP A 64 5.63 7.96 -5.10
C TRP A 64 6.74 7.12 -4.50
N ARG A 65 7.24 6.18 -5.29
CA ARG A 65 8.47 5.50 -4.95
C ARG A 65 9.64 6.29 -5.52
N VAL A 66 10.51 6.80 -4.64
CA VAL A 66 11.65 7.63 -5.05
C VAL A 66 12.99 6.87 -5.00
N ALA A 67 12.99 5.70 -4.38
CA ALA A 67 14.17 4.82 -4.41
C ALA A 67 13.78 3.36 -4.16
#